data_9f58203434571bc9b2864482949793e5
#
_entry.id   9f58203434571bc9b2864482949793e5
#
_cell.length_a   1.000
_cell.length_b   1.000
_cell.length_c   1.000
_cell.angle_alpha   90.00
_cell.angle_beta   90.00
_cell.angle_gamma   90.00
#
_symmetry.space_group_name_H-M   'P 1'
#
loop_
_entity.id
_entity.type
_entity.pdbx_description
1 polymer ?
#
loop_
_entity_poly.entity_id
_entity_poly.type
_entity_poly.pdbx_seq_one_letter_code
_entity_poly.pdbx_strand_id
1 'polypeptide(L)'
;INRLHSTDSETFTKEPWAYSNGSGLIAAQYLRLRHKMIPFLFSASCRANKEGLALIEPLYYEWAENKEAYQYRNEYLFGGQLLVAPVTQKSKEQGRQMDGSLYWYGV
;
A
#
# COMPACT_ATOMS: atom_id res chain seq x y z
N ILE A 1 -0.55 -3.04 2.20
CA ILE A 1 -1.95 -3.14 2.67
C ILE A 1 -2.06 -4.31 3.61
N ASN A 2 -2.39 -4.05 4.85
CA ASN A 2 -2.49 -5.09 5.86
C ASN A 2 -3.78 -4.91 6.68
N ARG A 3 -4.47 -6.01 6.93
CA ARG A 3 -5.65 -6.05 7.81
C ARG A 3 -5.33 -6.98 8.98
N LEU A 4 -5.20 -6.40 10.16
CA LEU A 4 -4.96 -7.13 11.40
C LEU A 4 -6.25 -7.60 12.08
N HIS A 5 -7.36 -6.99 11.73
CA HIS A 5 -8.67 -7.35 12.26
C HIS A 5 -9.11 -8.74 11.76
N SER A 6 -9.51 -9.61 12.67
CA SER A 6 -10.13 -10.89 12.37
C SER A 6 -11.53 -10.95 13.03
N THR A 7 -12.42 -11.72 12.45
CA THR A 7 -13.62 -12.18 13.14
C THR A 7 -13.21 -13.15 14.26
N ASP A 8 -13.99 -13.14 15.30
CA ASP A 8 -13.84 -13.88 16.55
C ASP A 8 -13.72 -15.39 16.30
N SER A 9 -12.51 -15.83 15.97
CA SER A 9 -12.17 -17.24 15.96
C SER A 9 -10.82 -17.38 16.64
N GLU A 10 -10.79 -18.10 17.72
CA GLU A 10 -9.59 -18.44 18.48
C GLU A 10 -8.49 -19.12 17.62
N THR A 11 -8.82 -19.47 16.39
CA THR A 11 -7.97 -20.27 15.50
C THR A 11 -7.08 -19.46 14.57
N PHE A 12 -7.37 -18.17 14.32
CA PHE A 12 -6.64 -17.35 13.34
C PHE A 12 -6.31 -15.96 13.89
N THR A 13 -5.23 -15.89 14.62
CA THR A 13 -4.62 -14.64 15.04
C THR A 13 -3.87 -14.02 13.85
N LYS A 14 -4.12 -12.73 13.57
CA LYS A 14 -3.48 -11.98 12.47
C LYS A 14 -2.46 -10.97 12.95
N GLU A 15 -2.14 -11.01 14.21
CA GLU A 15 -1.13 -10.15 14.81
C GLU A 15 0.27 -10.49 14.29
N PRO A 16 1.16 -9.51 14.15
CA PRO A 16 2.51 -9.74 13.61
C PRO A 16 3.30 -10.85 14.31
N TRP A 17 3.08 -11.04 15.61
CA TRP A 17 3.77 -12.07 16.39
C TRP A 17 3.24 -13.48 16.17
N ALA A 18 2.05 -13.62 15.59
CA ALA A 18 1.44 -14.92 15.29
C ALA A 18 2.00 -15.55 14.00
N TYR A 19 2.68 -14.76 13.17
CA TYR A 19 3.24 -15.28 11.93
C TYR A 19 4.62 -15.91 12.17
N SER A 20 4.73 -17.21 11.88
CA SER A 20 6.01 -17.90 11.70
C SER A 20 6.70 -17.42 10.42
N ASN A 21 7.91 -17.84 10.15
CA ASN A 21 8.62 -17.61 8.89
C ASN A 21 9.08 -16.16 8.59
N GLY A 22 9.31 -15.35 9.62
CA GLY A 22 9.84 -13.99 9.42
C GLY A 22 8.83 -12.96 8.94
N SER A 23 7.64 -13.36 8.49
CA SER A 23 6.59 -12.44 8.02
C SER A 23 6.15 -11.45 9.11
N GLY A 24 6.17 -11.88 10.37
CA GLY A 24 5.86 -11.00 11.51
C GLY A 24 6.87 -9.86 11.67
N LEU A 25 8.16 -10.12 11.45
CA LEU A 25 9.20 -9.09 11.48
C LEU A 25 9.01 -8.07 10.35
N ILE A 26 8.69 -8.55 9.15
CA ILE A 26 8.38 -7.70 7.99
C ILE A 26 7.15 -6.84 8.30
N ALA A 27 6.07 -7.44 8.79
CA ALA A 27 4.87 -6.72 9.19
C ALA A 27 5.18 -5.64 10.23
N ALA A 28 5.98 -5.94 11.25
CA ALA A 28 6.40 -4.98 12.26
C ALA A 28 7.22 -3.81 11.67
N GLN A 29 8.10 -4.07 10.70
CA GLN A 29 8.83 -3.01 9.99
C GLN A 29 7.89 -2.06 9.24
N TYR A 30 6.91 -2.59 8.51
CA TYR A 30 5.94 -1.77 7.79
C TYR A 30 4.99 -1.02 8.72
N LEU A 31 4.62 -1.58 9.86
CA LEU A 31 3.87 -0.86 10.89
C LEU A 31 4.66 0.32 11.45
N ARG A 32 5.97 0.15 11.68
CA ARG A 32 6.85 1.26 12.09
C ARG A 32 6.98 2.32 10.98
N LEU A 33 7.10 1.90 9.73
CA LEU A 33 7.10 2.82 8.58
C LEU A 33 5.80 3.62 8.54
N ARG A 34 4.64 2.97 8.71
CA ARG A 34 3.34 3.62 8.78
C ARG A 34 3.31 4.71 9.85
N HIS A 35 3.88 4.45 11.04
CA HIS A 35 3.97 5.47 12.09
C HIS A 35 4.88 6.64 11.70
N LYS A 36 5.99 6.37 11.03
CA LYS A 36 6.86 7.44 10.51
C LYS A 36 6.18 8.31 9.45
N MET A 37 5.18 7.78 8.76
CA MET A 37 4.42 8.50 7.75
C MET A 37 3.31 9.38 8.32
N ILE A 38 3.09 9.42 9.64
CA ILE A 38 2.02 10.25 10.26
C ILE A 38 2.08 11.72 9.82
N PRO A 39 3.24 12.41 9.81
CA PRO A 39 3.30 13.79 9.33
C PRO A 39 2.91 13.96 7.86
N PHE A 40 3.31 13.02 7.01
CA PHE A 40 2.91 12.97 5.61
C PHE A 40 1.40 12.79 5.46
N LEU A 41 0.82 11.83 6.18
CA LEU A 41 -0.62 11.58 6.17
C LEU A 41 -1.42 12.78 6.66
N PHE A 42 -0.95 13.43 7.72
CA PHE A 42 -1.58 14.65 8.24
C PHE A 42 -1.57 15.76 7.19
N SER A 43 -0.42 16.01 6.56
CA SER A 43 -0.30 17.02 5.51
C SER A 43 -1.20 16.73 4.31
N ALA A 44 -1.26 15.48 3.88
CA ALA A 44 -2.13 15.05 2.79
C ALA A 44 -3.62 15.19 3.17
N SER A 45 -3.98 14.88 4.40
CA SER A 45 -5.35 15.09 4.91
C SER A 45 -5.73 16.56 4.98
N CYS A 46 -4.80 17.43 5.35
CA CYS A 46 -5.03 18.89 5.30
C CYS A 46 -5.27 19.38 3.88
N ARG A 47 -4.52 18.88 2.90
CA ARG A 47 -4.76 19.19 1.47
C ARG A 47 -6.11 18.67 1.00
N ALA A 48 -6.45 17.44 1.37
CA ALA A 48 -7.75 16.85 1.06
C ALA A 48 -8.91 17.74 1.54
N ASN A 49 -8.80 18.25 2.77
CA ASN A 49 -9.82 19.13 3.35
C ASN A 49 -9.89 20.51 2.69
N LYS A 50 -8.74 21.09 2.32
CA LYS A 50 -8.67 22.46 1.76
C LYS A 50 -8.94 22.52 0.27
N GLU A 51 -8.45 21.52 -0.46
CA GLU A 51 -8.35 21.52 -1.93
C GLU A 51 -9.25 20.46 -2.57
N GLY A 52 -9.88 19.62 -1.76
CA GLY A 52 -10.73 18.51 -2.27
C GLY A 52 -9.95 17.37 -2.90
N LEU A 53 -8.62 17.31 -2.71
CA LEU A 53 -7.76 16.26 -3.27
C LEU A 53 -7.85 15.00 -2.42
N ALA A 54 -8.12 13.85 -3.05
CA ALA A 54 -8.20 12.59 -2.33
C ALA A 54 -6.81 12.14 -1.84
N LEU A 55 -6.77 11.42 -0.71
CA LEU A 55 -5.53 10.81 -0.23
C LEU A 55 -5.07 9.67 -1.15
N ILE A 56 -6.03 8.95 -1.71
CA ILE A 56 -5.82 7.84 -2.65
C ILE A 56 -6.51 8.21 -3.95
N GLU A 57 -5.75 8.26 -5.03
CA GLU A 57 -6.24 8.65 -6.34
C GLU A 57 -5.90 7.57 -7.38
N PRO A 58 -6.85 7.19 -8.23
CA PRO A 58 -6.56 6.30 -9.35
C PRO A 58 -5.65 7.00 -10.35
N LEU A 59 -4.85 6.23 -11.08
CA LEU A 59 -3.85 6.79 -12.02
C LEU A 59 -4.46 7.70 -13.08
N TYR A 60 -5.68 7.44 -13.51
CA TYR A 60 -6.35 8.23 -14.53
C TYR A 60 -6.77 9.64 -14.07
N TYR A 61 -6.66 9.97 -12.79
CA TYR A 61 -6.85 11.36 -12.32
C TYR A 61 -5.71 12.26 -12.77
N GLU A 62 -4.49 11.73 -12.76
CA GLU A 62 -3.31 12.46 -13.20
C GLU A 62 -3.05 12.30 -14.70
N TRP A 63 -3.32 11.10 -15.23
CA TRP A 63 -3.05 10.75 -16.63
C TRP A 63 -4.31 10.31 -17.37
N ALA A 64 -5.30 11.19 -17.45
CA ALA A 64 -6.61 10.90 -18.05
C ALA A 64 -6.52 10.45 -19.52
N GLU A 65 -5.57 11.00 -20.28
CA GLU A 65 -5.39 10.67 -21.70
C GLU A 65 -4.55 9.40 -21.94
N ASN A 66 -3.94 8.85 -20.87
CA ASN A 66 -3.10 7.67 -20.99
C ASN A 66 -3.92 6.39 -20.81
N LYS A 67 -4.02 5.57 -21.85
CA LYS A 67 -4.72 4.29 -21.81
C LYS A 67 -4.19 3.32 -20.77
N GLU A 68 -2.88 3.36 -20.48
CA GLU A 68 -2.25 2.51 -19.48
C GLU A 68 -2.77 2.80 -18.07
N ALA A 69 -3.10 4.06 -17.77
CA ALA A 69 -3.67 4.46 -16.50
C ALA A 69 -5.01 3.74 -16.18
N TYR A 70 -5.72 3.29 -17.20
CA TYR A 70 -6.96 2.52 -17.06
C TYR A 70 -6.72 1.01 -17.03
N GLN A 71 -5.56 0.53 -17.47
CA GLN A 71 -5.21 -0.89 -17.46
C GLN A 71 -4.73 -1.35 -16.08
N TYR A 72 -3.95 -0.51 -15.39
CA TYR A 72 -3.38 -0.81 -14.07
C TYR A 72 -4.35 -0.46 -12.94
N ARG A 73 -5.52 -1.09 -12.94
CA ARG A 73 -6.64 -0.78 -12.03
C ARG A 73 -6.34 -0.94 -10.54
N ASN A 74 -5.33 -1.72 -10.20
CA ASN A 74 -4.92 -1.96 -8.81
C ASN A 74 -3.86 -0.97 -8.33
N GLU A 75 -3.28 -0.19 -9.23
CA GLU A 75 -2.30 0.83 -8.91
C GLU A 75 -2.98 2.15 -8.58
N TYR A 76 -2.39 2.90 -7.67
CA TYR A 76 -2.95 4.18 -7.26
C TYR A 76 -1.87 5.13 -6.76
N LEU A 77 -2.15 6.42 -6.83
CA LEU A 77 -1.36 7.46 -6.20
C LEU A 77 -1.79 7.61 -4.73
N PHE A 78 -0.82 7.72 -3.85
CA PHE A 78 -1.02 7.91 -2.43
C PHE A 78 -0.41 9.22 -1.98
N GLY A 79 -1.28 10.16 -1.55
CA GLY A 79 -0.90 11.50 -1.14
C GLY A 79 -0.30 12.34 -2.25
N GLY A 80 -0.52 11.99 -3.51
CA GLY A 80 0.01 12.67 -4.69
C GLY A 80 1.53 12.52 -4.90
N GLN A 81 2.21 11.70 -4.10
CA GLN A 81 3.68 11.56 -4.15
C GLN A 81 4.17 10.11 -4.28
N LEU A 82 3.35 9.14 -3.94
CA LEU A 82 3.72 7.74 -3.94
C LEU A 82 2.85 6.97 -4.93
N LEU A 83 3.49 6.24 -5.85
CA LEU A 83 2.81 5.24 -6.66
C LEU A 83 2.79 3.91 -5.89
N VAL A 84 1.61 3.36 -5.69
CA VAL A 84 1.42 2.10 -5.00
C VAL A 84 0.91 1.05 -5.97
N ALA A 85 1.66 -0.03 -6.12
CA ALA A 85 1.32 -1.20 -6.94
C ALA A 85 1.18 -2.44 -6.02
N PRO A 86 -0.02 -2.72 -5.48
CA PRO A 86 -0.20 -3.83 -4.56
C PRO A 86 -0.15 -5.18 -5.28
N VAL A 87 0.55 -6.15 -4.69
CA VAL A 87 0.52 -7.53 -5.15
C VAL A 87 -0.80 -8.17 -4.69
N THR A 88 -1.72 -8.39 -5.63
CA THR A 88 -3.08 -8.87 -5.32
C THR A 88 -3.27 -10.36 -5.57
N GLN A 89 -2.31 -11.04 -6.20
CA GLN A 89 -2.37 -12.45 -6.51
C GLN A 89 -1.13 -13.17 -6.00
N LYS A 90 -1.29 -14.44 -5.62
CA LYS A 90 -0.14 -15.31 -5.34
C LYS A 90 0.68 -15.47 -6.61
N SER A 91 2.00 -15.32 -6.50
CA SER A 91 2.92 -15.70 -7.56
C SER A 91 2.69 -17.18 -7.88
N LYS A 92 2.37 -17.50 -9.13
CA LYS A 92 2.42 -18.88 -9.60
C LYS A 92 3.88 -19.29 -9.53
N GLU A 93 4.15 -20.43 -8.85
CA GLU A 93 5.49 -20.98 -8.69
C GLU A 93 6.19 -21.14 -10.04
N GLN A 94 6.97 -20.19 -10.40
CA GLN A 94 8.10 -20.31 -11.31
C GLN A 94 9.20 -19.41 -10.78
N GLY A 95 10.03 -19.96 -9.88
CA GLY A 95 11.44 -19.67 -9.65
C GLY A 95 11.96 -18.23 -9.64
N ARG A 96 11.12 -17.20 -9.47
CA ARG A 96 11.52 -15.81 -9.29
C ARG A 96 11.06 -15.33 -7.94
N GLN A 97 12.01 -15.11 -7.04
CA GLN A 97 11.83 -14.25 -5.90
C GLN A 97 11.33 -12.88 -6.44
N MET A 98 10.06 -12.58 -6.21
CA MET A 98 9.60 -11.20 -6.37
C MET A 98 10.13 -10.43 -5.18
N ASP A 99 11.17 -9.66 -5.43
CA ASP A 99 11.59 -8.59 -4.55
C ASP A 99 10.47 -7.56 -4.53
N GLY A 100 9.81 -7.41 -3.39
CA GLY A 100 8.77 -6.42 -3.16
C GLY A 100 9.39 -5.02 -3.01
N SER A 101 10.12 -4.58 -4.02
CA SER A 101 10.71 -3.25 -4.03
C SER A 101 9.62 -2.20 -4.23
N LEU A 102 9.51 -1.30 -3.27
CA LEU A 102 8.81 -0.02 -3.42
C LEU A 102 9.63 0.86 -4.35
N TYR A 103 9.16 1.08 -5.55
CA TYR A 103 9.77 2.04 -6.44
C TYR A 103 9.34 3.46 -6.05
N TRP A 104 10.31 4.26 -5.65
CA TRP A 104 10.15 5.69 -5.45
C TRP A 104 10.40 6.40 -6.78
N TYR A 105 9.38 7.01 -7.36
CA TYR A 105 9.58 8.00 -8.40
C TYR A 105 9.59 9.37 -7.73
N GLY A 106 10.79 9.92 -7.56
CA GLY A 106 10.93 11.33 -7.23
C GLY A 106 10.59 12.16 -8.48
N VAL A 107 9.68 13.09 -8.35
CA VAL A 107 9.46 14.20 -9.29
C VAL A 107 10.37 15.33 -8.87
#